data_9db15419f80128ec34bc3324e85191f7
#
_entry.id   9db15419f80128ec34bc3324e85191f7
#
_cell.length_a   1.000
_cell.length_b   1.000
_cell.length_c   1.000
_cell.angle_alpha   90.00
_cell.angle_beta   90.00
_cell.angle_gamma   90.00
#
_symmetry.space_group_name_H-M   'P 1'
#
loop_
_entity.id
_entity.type
_entity.pdbx_description
1 polymer ?
#
loop_
_entity_poly.entity_id
_entity_poly.type
_entity_poly.pdbx_seq_one_letter_code
_entity_poly.pdbx_strand_id
1 'polypeptide(L)'
;MSAPYQKLSETGPLSSKDIIDRLNRHHPKVIDLSLERVERLLGDLKNPEKRLSPVIHVAGTNGKGSVIAFMRSFAEAAGLKVHVYTSPHLVDFRERIRVAGELITDAALGELLDECEVVNKGSPITFFEIT
;
A
#
# COMPACT_ATOMS: atom_id res chain seq x y z
N MET A 1 1.29 19.13 22.01
CA MET A 1 1.24 18.03 23.00
C MET A 1 0.89 16.76 22.23
N SER A 2 1.89 15.95 21.91
CA SER A 2 1.74 14.69 21.18
C SER A 2 1.26 13.62 22.16
N ALA A 3 0.11 13.01 21.87
CA ALA A 3 -0.34 11.85 22.62
C ALA A 3 0.66 10.69 22.41
N PRO A 4 1.04 9.96 23.45
CA PRO A 4 1.99 8.87 23.31
C PRO A 4 1.33 7.72 22.54
N TYR A 5 2.07 7.19 21.57
CA TYR A 5 1.76 5.96 20.86
C TYR A 5 1.68 4.82 21.88
N GLN A 6 0.48 4.43 22.24
CA GLN A 6 0.26 3.22 23.04
C GLN A 6 0.21 2.02 22.10
N LYS A 7 1.24 1.20 22.18
CA LYS A 7 1.25 -0.14 21.61
C LYS A 7 0.14 -0.95 22.30
N LEU A 8 -0.99 -1.12 21.62
CA LEU A 8 -2.09 -1.97 22.09
C LEU A 8 -1.70 -3.44 21.89
N SER A 9 -0.92 -3.97 22.82
CA SER A 9 -0.65 -5.40 22.92
C SER A 9 -1.63 -6.01 23.91
N GLU A 10 -2.81 -6.42 23.45
CA GLU A 10 -3.65 -7.42 24.18
C GLU A 10 -4.84 -7.97 23.36
N THR A 11 -4.90 -7.71 22.07
CA THR A 11 -5.79 -8.47 21.16
C THR A 11 -4.96 -9.03 20.03
N GLY A 12 -5.23 -10.25 19.58
CA GLY A 12 -4.47 -10.93 18.52
C GLY A 12 -4.17 -10.06 17.28
N PRO A 13 -3.45 -10.55 16.28
CA PRO A 13 -2.99 -9.72 15.17
C PRO A 13 -4.17 -8.96 14.57
N LEU A 14 -4.06 -7.61 14.55
CA LEU A 14 -5.09 -6.73 13.97
C LEU A 14 -5.30 -7.13 12.50
N SER A 15 -6.55 -7.24 12.07
CA SER A 15 -6.83 -7.45 10.66
C SER A 15 -6.37 -6.23 9.84
N SER A 16 -6.02 -6.42 8.58
CA SER A 16 -5.65 -5.31 7.70
C SER A 16 -6.75 -4.25 7.65
N LYS A 17 -8.02 -4.65 7.76
CA LYS A 17 -9.16 -3.75 7.81
C LYS A 17 -9.12 -2.82 9.04
N ASP A 18 -8.80 -3.35 10.22
CA ASP A 18 -8.72 -2.53 11.44
C ASP A 18 -7.61 -1.50 11.33
N ILE A 19 -6.47 -1.88 10.74
CA ILE A 19 -5.36 -0.96 10.49
C ILE A 19 -5.75 0.10 9.47
N ILE A 20 -6.37 -0.28 8.35
CA ILE A 20 -6.87 0.63 7.31
C ILE A 20 -7.87 1.63 7.90
N ASP A 21 -8.83 1.17 8.70
CA ASP A 21 -9.81 2.04 9.35
C ASP A 21 -9.17 3.02 10.35
N ARG A 22 -8.13 2.58 11.04
CA ARG A 22 -7.31 3.43 11.92
C ARG A 22 -6.55 4.49 11.12
N LEU A 23 -5.86 4.09 10.05
CA LEU A 23 -5.13 4.99 9.16
C LEU A 23 -6.04 6.05 8.54
N ASN A 24 -7.24 5.68 8.08
CA ASN A 24 -8.22 6.61 7.54
C ASN A 24 -8.68 7.69 8.53
N ARG A 25 -8.68 7.40 9.84
CA ARG A 25 -9.14 8.36 10.87
C ARG A 25 -8.10 9.41 11.21
N HIS A 26 -6.83 9.13 11.03
CA HIS A 26 -5.72 9.98 11.50
C HIS A 26 -5.12 10.89 10.44
N HIS A 27 -5.62 10.87 9.20
CA HIS A 27 -4.99 11.59 8.10
C HIS A 27 -5.65 12.92 7.77
N PRO A 28 -4.86 13.97 7.49
CA PRO A 28 -5.38 15.28 7.12
C PRO A 28 -6.19 15.18 5.82
N LYS A 29 -7.35 15.82 5.82
CA LYS A 29 -8.25 15.90 4.66
C LYS A 29 -7.75 16.85 3.56
N VAL A 30 -6.59 17.45 3.73
CA VAL A 30 -6.01 18.40 2.78
C VAL A 30 -5.22 17.62 1.73
N ILE A 31 -5.64 17.75 0.48
CA ILE A 31 -4.89 17.22 -0.66
C ILE A 31 -3.65 18.10 -0.82
N ASP A 32 -2.51 17.54 -0.44
CA ASP A 32 -1.20 18.09 -0.69
C ASP A 32 -0.44 17.11 -1.58
N LEU A 33 -0.03 17.59 -2.75
CA LEU A 33 0.62 16.78 -3.78
C LEU A 33 2.16 16.74 -3.63
N SER A 34 2.69 17.18 -2.49
CA SER A 34 4.13 17.05 -2.23
C SER A 34 4.52 15.57 -2.04
N LEU A 35 5.72 15.21 -2.47
CA LEU A 35 6.27 13.87 -2.30
C LEU A 35 7.13 13.72 -1.04
N GLU A 36 7.40 14.81 -0.32
CA GLU A 36 8.34 14.84 0.81
C GLU A 36 8.00 13.83 1.90
N ARG A 37 6.70 13.64 2.19
CA ARG A 37 6.26 12.71 3.24
C ARG A 37 6.48 11.26 2.85
N VAL A 38 6.14 10.89 1.61
CA VAL A 38 6.34 9.53 1.11
C VAL A 38 7.83 9.24 0.93
N GLU A 39 8.62 10.21 0.41
CA GLU A 39 10.07 10.06 0.28
C GLU A 39 10.76 9.87 1.64
N ARG A 40 10.33 10.62 2.65
CA ARG A 40 10.79 10.43 4.04
C ARG A 40 10.50 9.02 4.53
N LEU A 41 9.23 8.55 4.42
CA LEU A 41 8.85 7.21 4.86
C LEU A 41 9.62 6.12 4.11
N LEU A 42 9.77 6.25 2.79
CA LEU A 42 10.57 5.32 2.00
C LEU A 42 12.05 5.30 2.45
N GLY A 43 12.61 6.47 2.76
CA GLY A 43 13.96 6.58 3.33
C GLY A 43 14.09 5.84 4.66
N ASP A 44 13.12 6.02 5.56
CA ASP A 44 13.08 5.35 6.86
C ASP A 44 12.91 3.82 6.71
N LEU A 45 12.20 3.36 5.67
CA LEU A 45 12.06 1.95 5.25
C LEU A 45 13.27 1.42 4.44
N LYS A 46 14.35 2.17 4.34
CA LYS A 46 15.58 1.80 3.60
C LYS A 46 15.38 1.71 2.08
N ASN A 47 14.50 2.55 1.55
CA ASN A 47 14.23 2.70 0.11
C ASN A 47 13.89 1.38 -0.60
N PRO A 48 12.83 0.67 -0.18
CA PRO A 48 12.45 -0.61 -0.80
C PRO A 48 12.12 -0.45 -2.30
N GLU A 49 11.66 0.73 -2.72
CA GLU A 49 11.33 1.05 -4.11
C GLU A 49 12.52 0.92 -5.07
N LYS A 50 13.75 1.10 -4.58
CA LYS A 50 14.97 0.96 -5.39
C LYS A 50 15.33 -0.48 -5.74
N ARG A 51 14.66 -1.44 -5.11
CA ARG A 51 14.86 -2.89 -5.34
C ARG A 51 13.76 -3.51 -6.19
N LEU A 52 12.82 -2.71 -6.66
CA LEU A 52 11.75 -3.19 -7.52
C LEU A 52 12.29 -3.67 -8.87
N SER A 53 11.68 -4.73 -9.40
CA SER A 53 11.80 -5.11 -10.80
C SER A 53 11.31 -3.97 -11.70
N PRO A 54 11.56 -4.03 -13.03
CA PRO A 54 11.05 -3.02 -13.95
C PRO A 54 9.56 -2.76 -13.74
N VAL A 55 9.19 -1.48 -13.62
CA VAL A 55 7.82 -1.05 -13.34
C VAL A 55 7.21 -0.48 -14.63
N ILE A 56 5.98 -0.91 -14.95
CA ILE A 56 5.17 -0.33 -16.00
C ILE A 56 4.04 0.47 -15.36
N HIS A 57 4.06 1.79 -15.54
CA HIS A 57 3.03 2.67 -15.04
C HIS A 57 1.95 2.90 -16.09
N VAL A 58 0.70 2.59 -15.75
CA VAL A 58 -0.46 2.77 -16.64
C VAL A 58 -1.33 3.91 -16.11
N ALA A 59 -1.37 5.00 -16.85
CA ALA A 59 -2.19 6.17 -16.55
C ALA A 59 -3.25 6.39 -17.64
N GLY A 60 -4.31 7.13 -17.30
CA GLY A 60 -5.37 7.47 -18.24
C GLY A 60 -6.74 7.57 -17.57
N THR A 61 -7.73 8.08 -18.30
CA THR A 61 -9.09 8.25 -17.78
C THR A 61 -9.85 6.92 -17.75
N ASN A 62 -9.80 6.15 -18.84
CA ASN A 62 -10.52 4.88 -19.01
C ASN A 62 -9.58 3.75 -19.41
N GLY A 63 -10.00 2.50 -19.19
CA GLY A 63 -9.32 1.31 -19.69
C GLY A 63 -8.05 0.89 -18.95
N LYS A 64 -7.58 1.62 -17.94
CA LYS A 64 -6.37 1.28 -17.20
C LYS A 64 -6.39 -0.15 -16.67
N GLY A 65 -7.46 -0.52 -15.96
CA GLY A 65 -7.59 -1.86 -15.39
C GLY A 65 -7.60 -2.97 -16.45
N SER A 66 -8.25 -2.75 -17.59
CA SER A 66 -8.25 -3.71 -18.70
C SER A 66 -6.86 -3.88 -19.31
N VAL A 67 -6.14 -2.78 -19.54
CA VAL A 67 -4.76 -2.83 -20.03
C VAL A 67 -3.86 -3.61 -19.07
N ILE A 68 -3.92 -3.31 -17.78
CA ILE A 68 -3.15 -4.02 -16.76
C ILE A 68 -3.50 -5.51 -16.74
N ALA A 69 -4.79 -5.87 -16.84
CA ALA A 69 -5.22 -7.26 -16.86
C ALA A 69 -4.67 -8.02 -18.07
N PHE A 70 -4.70 -7.43 -19.27
CA PHE A 70 -4.11 -8.03 -20.46
C PHE A 70 -2.59 -8.17 -20.35
N MET A 71 -1.90 -7.12 -19.95
CA MET A 71 -0.44 -7.15 -19.78
C MET A 71 -0.02 -8.24 -18.79
N ARG A 72 -0.73 -8.34 -17.65
CA ARG A 72 -0.52 -9.41 -16.69
C ARG A 72 -0.71 -10.78 -17.32
N SER A 73 -1.84 -11.02 -18.00
CA SER A 73 -2.14 -12.31 -18.62
C SER A 73 -1.07 -12.72 -19.63
N PHE A 74 -0.58 -11.79 -20.46
CA PHE A 74 0.48 -12.07 -21.43
C PHE A 74 1.81 -12.40 -20.75
N ALA A 75 2.19 -11.64 -19.71
CA ALA A 75 3.43 -11.87 -19.00
C ALA A 75 3.42 -13.18 -18.20
N GLU A 76 2.30 -13.50 -17.54
CA GLU A 76 2.10 -14.77 -16.83
C GLU A 76 2.12 -15.96 -17.81
N ALA A 77 1.49 -15.83 -18.97
CA ALA A 77 1.54 -16.85 -20.02
C ALA A 77 2.97 -17.06 -20.57
N ALA A 78 3.81 -16.04 -20.55
CA ALA A 78 5.23 -16.12 -20.86
C ALA A 78 6.10 -16.66 -19.70
N GLY A 79 5.51 -17.09 -18.60
CA GLY A 79 6.21 -17.65 -17.44
C GLY A 79 6.82 -16.62 -16.48
N LEU A 80 6.45 -15.35 -16.62
CA LEU A 80 6.95 -14.30 -15.73
C LEU A 80 6.10 -14.22 -14.45
N LYS A 81 6.76 -13.92 -13.33
CA LYS A 81 6.07 -13.56 -12.08
C LYS A 81 5.72 -12.08 -12.13
N VAL A 82 4.42 -11.78 -12.08
CA VAL A 82 3.93 -10.41 -12.19
C VAL A 82 3.32 -9.96 -10.87
N HIS A 83 3.73 -8.78 -10.42
CA HIS A 83 3.12 -8.07 -9.30
C HIS A 83 2.26 -6.95 -9.87
N VAL A 84 1.12 -6.67 -9.25
CA VAL A 84 0.20 -5.64 -9.72
C VAL A 84 -0.28 -4.79 -8.56
N TYR A 85 -0.27 -3.47 -8.76
CA TYR A 85 -0.94 -2.52 -7.89
C TYR A 85 -1.96 -1.74 -8.70
N THR A 86 -3.21 -1.69 -8.23
CA THR A 86 -4.32 -0.98 -8.89
C THR A 86 -5.10 -0.13 -7.92
N SER A 87 -5.77 0.90 -8.43
CA SER A 87 -6.73 1.70 -7.68
C SER A 87 -7.88 2.16 -8.59
N PRO A 88 -9.09 2.33 -8.03
CA PRO A 88 -9.53 1.95 -6.69
C PRO A 88 -9.79 0.44 -6.55
N HIS A 89 -10.12 -0.03 -5.34
CA HIS A 89 -10.75 -1.33 -5.10
C HIS A 89 -12.27 -1.20 -5.18
N LEU A 90 -12.98 -2.31 -5.33
CA LEU A 90 -14.45 -2.35 -5.38
C LEU A 90 -15.05 -2.67 -4.00
N VAL A 91 -14.54 -3.68 -3.32
CA VAL A 91 -15.05 -4.18 -2.06
C VAL A 91 -13.97 -4.26 -0.99
N ASP A 92 -12.82 -4.85 -1.33
CA ASP A 92 -11.74 -5.14 -0.39
C ASP A 92 -10.45 -4.45 -0.83
N PHE A 93 -9.77 -3.79 0.12
CA PHE A 93 -8.52 -3.09 -0.15
C PHE A 93 -7.46 -4.01 -0.78
N ARG A 94 -7.43 -5.29 -0.41
CA ARG A 94 -6.50 -6.29 -0.95
C ARG A 94 -6.60 -6.47 -2.46
N GLU A 95 -7.75 -6.12 -3.08
CA GLU A 95 -7.91 -6.15 -4.54
C GLU A 95 -6.86 -5.31 -5.27
N ARG A 96 -6.32 -4.28 -4.59
CA ARG A 96 -5.28 -3.40 -5.14
C ARG A 96 -3.95 -4.10 -5.33
N ILE A 97 -3.67 -5.15 -4.56
CA ILE A 97 -2.33 -5.73 -4.44
C ILE A 97 -2.34 -7.20 -4.83
N ARG A 98 -1.64 -7.51 -5.92
CA ARG A 98 -1.35 -8.89 -6.33
C ARG A 98 0.15 -9.13 -6.30
N VAL A 99 0.54 -10.22 -5.66
CA VAL A 99 1.94 -10.65 -5.55
C VAL A 99 2.08 -11.98 -6.28
N ALA A 100 2.85 -11.99 -7.37
CA ALA A 100 3.06 -13.18 -8.21
C ALA A 100 1.74 -13.87 -8.64
N GLY A 101 0.74 -13.07 -9.05
CA GLY A 101 -0.56 -13.53 -9.52
C GLY A 101 -1.64 -13.69 -8.44
N GLU A 102 -1.26 -13.84 -7.17
CA GLU A 102 -2.19 -14.04 -6.06
C GLU A 102 -2.54 -12.72 -5.34
N LEU A 103 -3.76 -12.60 -4.83
CA LEU A 103 -4.11 -11.48 -3.95
C LEU A 103 -3.28 -11.55 -2.67
N ILE A 104 -2.82 -10.38 -2.21
CA ILE A 104 -2.14 -10.32 -0.91
C ILE A 104 -3.07 -10.85 0.19
N THR A 105 -2.53 -11.64 1.12
CA THR A 105 -3.30 -12.14 2.25
C THR A 105 -3.57 -11.03 3.27
N ASP A 106 -4.63 -11.18 4.06
CA ASP A 106 -4.95 -10.22 5.12
C ASP A 106 -3.80 -10.07 6.12
N ALA A 107 -3.20 -11.19 6.51
CA ALA A 107 -2.07 -11.21 7.42
C ALA A 107 -0.86 -10.45 6.85
N ALA A 108 -0.46 -10.73 5.60
CA ALA A 108 0.68 -10.06 4.98
C ALA A 108 0.43 -8.55 4.80
N LEU A 109 -0.79 -8.14 4.41
CA LEU A 109 -1.13 -6.73 4.30
C LEU A 109 -1.11 -6.06 5.68
N GLY A 110 -1.66 -6.72 6.71
CA GLY A 110 -1.64 -6.21 8.07
C GLY A 110 -0.22 -5.99 8.59
N GLU A 111 0.67 -6.96 8.41
CA GLU A 111 2.09 -6.85 8.80
C GLU A 111 2.80 -5.68 8.11
N LEU A 112 2.60 -5.51 6.80
CA LEU A 112 3.22 -4.41 6.04
C LEU A 112 2.70 -3.04 6.47
N LEU A 113 1.40 -2.91 6.70
CA LEU A 113 0.81 -1.64 7.17
C LEU A 113 1.27 -1.30 8.58
N ASP A 114 1.37 -2.29 9.47
CA ASP A 114 1.89 -2.09 10.84
C ASP A 114 3.36 -1.68 10.79
N GLU A 115 4.19 -2.29 9.95
CA GLU A 115 5.58 -1.88 9.74
C GLU A 115 5.66 -0.42 9.29
N CYS A 116 4.89 -0.03 8.28
CA CYS A 116 4.85 1.35 7.80
C CYS A 116 4.43 2.34 8.90
N GLU A 117 3.43 1.99 9.70
CA GLU A 117 2.93 2.83 10.78
C GLU A 117 3.95 2.98 11.91
N VAL A 118 4.60 1.88 12.30
CA VAL A 118 5.68 1.87 13.31
C VAL A 118 6.86 2.74 12.86
N VAL A 119 7.29 2.58 11.61
CA VAL A 119 8.41 3.35 11.04
C VAL A 119 8.04 4.82 10.87
N ASN A 120 6.79 5.13 10.52
CA ASN A 120 6.30 6.52 10.39
C ASN A 120 6.28 7.30 11.71
N LYS A 121 6.23 6.63 12.86
CA LYS A 121 6.31 7.23 14.22
C LYS A 121 5.30 8.36 14.45
N GLY A 122 4.12 8.27 13.87
CA GLY A 122 3.08 9.29 13.99
C GLY A 122 3.37 10.60 13.25
N SER A 123 4.36 10.64 12.37
CA SER A 123 4.63 11.80 11.52
C SER A 123 3.47 12.03 10.54
N PRO A 124 3.20 13.27 10.13
CA PRO A 124 2.15 13.54 9.14
C PRO A 124 2.39 12.76 7.85
N ILE A 125 1.36 12.04 7.40
CA ILE A 125 1.34 11.31 6.14
C ILE A 125 -0.12 11.12 5.74
N THR A 126 -0.45 11.06 4.47
CA THR A 126 -1.82 10.77 4.05
C THR A 126 -2.06 9.27 3.97
N PHE A 127 -3.34 8.86 4.04
CA PHE A 127 -3.73 7.47 3.84
C PHE A 127 -3.18 6.90 2.52
N PHE A 128 -3.22 7.70 1.47
CA PHE A 128 -2.76 7.29 0.14
C PHE A 128 -1.25 7.09 0.04
N GLU A 129 -0.49 7.83 0.84
CA GLU A 129 0.98 7.75 0.85
C GLU A 129 1.48 6.55 1.66
N ILE A 130 0.75 6.13 2.71
CA ILE A 130 1.18 5.04 3.59
C ILE A 130 0.69 3.68 3.11
N THR A 131 -0.31 3.62 2.24
CA THR A 131 -0.90 2.39 1.72
C THR A 131 -0.55 2.14 0.26
#